data_eda45cac5fcf017eadc644d0d4b0a8bd
#
_entry.id   eda45cac5fcf017eadc644d0d4b0a8bd
#
_cell.length_a   1.000
_cell.length_b   1.000
_cell.length_c   1.000
_cell.angle_alpha   90.00
_cell.angle_beta   90.00
_cell.angle_gamma   90.00
#
_symmetry.space_group_name_H-M   'P 1'
#
loop_
_entity.id
_entity.type
_entity.pdbx_description
1 polymer ?
#
loop_
_entity_poly.entity_id
_entity_poly.type
_entity_poly.pdbx_seq_one_letter_code
_entity_poly.pdbx_strand_id
1 'polypeptide(L)'
;MRDAALGYASRGIPVLPLHHPLPHRGDLRALTGDEQLGSPVVGTGCSCRDPGCGQPAKHPLGSLVPHGVKDATTNRARILAWWTRHPHANVGLATGYRFDVLEVDGPAGTHAIRALAAQHGLTSSGPLVRTGGA
;
A
#
# COMPACT_ATOMS: atom_id res chain seq x y z
N MET A 1 -3.62 5.21 -10.37
CA MET A 1 -3.48 3.86 -9.78
C MET A 1 -3.87 2.74 -10.74
N ARG A 2 -4.99 2.82 -11.46
CA ARG A 2 -5.43 1.79 -12.43
C ARG A 2 -4.35 1.38 -13.43
N ASP A 3 -3.68 2.32 -14.07
CA ASP A 3 -2.69 2.04 -15.10
C ASP A 3 -1.43 1.40 -14.53
N ALA A 4 -1.05 1.77 -13.30
CA ALA A 4 0.03 1.10 -12.57
C ALA A 4 -0.33 -0.37 -12.28
N ALA A 5 -1.56 -0.64 -11.80
CA ALA A 5 -2.03 -2.00 -11.56
C ALA A 5 -2.00 -2.87 -12.84
N LEU A 6 -2.46 -2.31 -13.97
CA LEU A 6 -2.39 -2.98 -15.26
C LEU A 6 -0.95 -3.20 -15.73
N GLY A 7 -0.06 -2.24 -15.47
CA GLY A 7 1.36 -2.35 -15.79
C GLY A 7 2.08 -3.44 -15.00
N TYR A 8 1.75 -3.64 -13.73
CA TYR A 8 2.25 -4.76 -12.93
C TYR A 8 1.68 -6.10 -13.43
N ALA A 9 0.37 -6.16 -13.63
CA ALA A 9 -0.30 -7.36 -14.10
C ALA A 9 0.22 -7.85 -15.46
N SER A 10 0.54 -6.95 -16.39
CA SER A 10 1.12 -7.29 -17.69
C SER A 10 2.52 -7.92 -17.59
N ARG A 11 3.22 -7.71 -16.48
CA ARG A 11 4.51 -8.34 -16.16
C ARG A 11 4.34 -9.65 -15.36
N GLY A 12 3.11 -10.14 -15.21
CA GLY A 12 2.80 -11.35 -14.46
C GLY A 12 2.85 -11.18 -12.94
N ILE A 13 2.78 -9.95 -12.43
CA ILE A 13 2.73 -9.66 -10.99
C ILE A 13 1.26 -9.51 -10.59
N PRO A 14 0.71 -10.42 -9.74
CA PRO A 14 -0.66 -10.32 -9.31
C PRO A 14 -0.87 -9.08 -8.42
N VAL A 15 -1.97 -8.35 -8.67
CA VAL A 15 -2.32 -7.13 -7.94
C VAL A 15 -3.64 -7.27 -7.21
N LEU A 16 -3.84 -6.45 -6.17
CA LEU A 16 -5.10 -6.32 -5.46
C LEU A 16 -5.33 -4.86 -5.05
N PRO A 17 -6.60 -4.42 -4.91
CA PRO A 17 -6.90 -3.09 -4.41
C PRO A 17 -6.75 -3.03 -2.89
N LEU A 18 -6.08 -1.98 -2.42
CA LEU A 18 -5.95 -1.64 -1.00
C LEU A 18 -6.76 -0.39 -0.69
N HIS A 19 -7.09 -0.20 0.58
CA HIS A 19 -7.57 1.08 1.06
C HIS A 19 -6.56 2.20 0.75
N HIS A 20 -7.04 3.43 0.63
CA HIS A 20 -6.23 4.61 0.34
C HIS A 20 -6.29 5.60 1.51
N PRO A 21 -5.31 6.52 1.62
CA PRO A 21 -5.35 7.56 2.63
C PRO A 21 -6.49 8.53 2.32
N LEU A 22 -7.15 9.01 3.37
CA LEU A 22 -8.04 10.15 3.30
C LEU A 22 -7.25 11.39 3.76
N PRO A 23 -7.50 12.57 3.15
CA PRO A 23 -6.89 13.80 3.62
C PRO A 23 -7.27 14.04 5.07
N HIS A 24 -6.31 14.42 5.89
CA HIS A 24 -6.58 14.91 7.24
C HIS A 24 -7.34 16.23 7.15
N ARG A 25 -8.28 16.48 8.07
CA ARG A 25 -9.00 17.75 8.12
C ARG A 25 -8.07 18.98 8.27
N GLY A 26 -6.89 18.79 8.86
CA GLY A 26 -5.84 19.82 8.91
C GLY A 26 -5.36 20.25 7.53
N ASP A 27 -5.22 19.31 6.61
CA ASP A 27 -4.81 19.58 5.23
C ASP A 27 -5.91 20.33 4.46
N LEU A 28 -7.18 20.02 4.72
CA LEU A 28 -8.33 20.73 4.15
C LEU A 28 -8.45 22.16 4.68
N ARG A 29 -8.13 22.42 5.97
CA ARG A 29 -8.07 23.76 6.54
C ARG A 29 -7.02 24.64 5.88
N ALA A 30 -5.86 24.07 5.58
CA ALA A 30 -4.79 24.80 4.89
C ALA A 30 -5.19 25.22 3.46
N LEU A 31 -6.13 24.48 2.84
CA LEU A 31 -6.59 24.77 1.47
C LEU A 31 -7.82 25.69 1.40
N THR A 32 -8.68 25.70 2.42
CA THR A 32 -9.97 26.41 2.38
C THR A 32 -10.06 27.62 3.30
N GLY A 33 -9.18 27.77 4.27
CA GLY A 33 -9.20 28.88 5.23
C GLY A 33 -10.43 28.95 6.15
N ASP A 34 -11.25 27.89 6.21
CA ASP A 34 -12.54 27.87 6.90
C ASP A 34 -12.38 27.36 8.35
N GLU A 35 -12.52 28.24 9.33
CA GLU A 35 -12.39 27.94 10.76
C GLU A 35 -13.64 27.28 11.39
N GLN A 36 -14.75 27.18 10.66
CA GLN A 36 -16.05 26.77 11.23
C GLN A 36 -16.45 25.30 10.99
N LEU A 37 -15.58 24.47 10.47
CA LEU A 37 -15.88 23.05 10.31
C LEU A 37 -15.70 22.30 11.63
N GLY A 38 -16.85 21.95 12.28
CA GLY A 38 -16.98 21.34 13.61
C GLY A 38 -16.02 20.22 13.98
N SER A 39 -16.04 19.83 15.25
CA SER A 39 -15.15 18.91 16.01
C SER A 39 -14.28 17.95 15.21
N PRO A 40 -13.00 17.76 15.58
CA PRO A 40 -12.09 16.88 14.86
C PRO A 40 -12.61 15.44 14.94
N VAL A 41 -13.06 14.90 13.81
CA VAL A 41 -13.14 13.45 13.66
C VAL A 41 -11.70 12.96 13.66
N VAL A 42 -11.24 12.43 14.80
CA VAL A 42 -9.99 11.72 14.91
C VAL A 42 -10.15 10.41 14.13
N GLY A 43 -9.96 10.50 12.80
CA GLY A 43 -9.93 9.33 11.93
C GLY A 43 -8.48 9.00 11.60
N THR A 44 -8.18 7.73 11.45
CA THR A 44 -6.84 7.22 11.06
C THR A 44 -6.41 7.65 9.65
N GLY A 45 -7.14 8.53 8.97
CA GLY A 45 -6.86 8.91 7.58
C GLY A 45 -6.98 7.76 6.59
N CYS A 46 -7.73 6.71 6.92
CA CYS A 46 -7.95 5.55 6.06
C CYS A 46 -9.35 5.53 5.45
N SER A 47 -9.45 5.14 4.18
CA SER A 47 -10.73 4.99 3.49
C SER A 47 -11.64 3.88 4.04
N CYS A 48 -11.15 3.01 4.93
CA CYS A 48 -11.99 2.06 5.67
C CYS A 48 -12.90 2.74 6.71
N ARG A 49 -12.55 3.97 7.12
CA ARG A 49 -13.28 4.78 8.13
C ARG A 49 -13.34 4.13 9.52
N ASP A 50 -12.57 3.11 9.78
CA ASP A 50 -12.43 2.53 11.10
C ASP A 50 -11.49 3.41 11.94
N PRO A 51 -11.97 3.98 13.07
CA PRO A 51 -11.15 4.80 13.96
C PRO A 51 -10.00 4.00 14.61
N GLY A 52 -10.15 2.68 14.72
CA GLY A 52 -9.16 1.75 15.25
C GLY A 52 -8.23 1.15 14.19
N CYS A 53 -8.24 1.65 12.96
CA CYS A 53 -7.44 1.07 11.88
C CYS A 53 -5.95 1.10 12.19
N GLY A 54 -5.36 -0.07 12.47
CA GLY A 54 -3.94 -0.21 12.79
C GLY A 54 -3.00 -0.13 11.58
N GLN A 55 -3.53 -0.20 10.35
CA GLN A 55 -2.75 -0.16 9.11
C GLN A 55 -3.40 0.78 8.07
N PRO A 56 -3.43 2.09 8.32
CA PRO A 56 -4.10 3.04 7.43
C PRO A 56 -3.57 2.95 6.00
N ALA A 57 -4.50 2.80 5.04
CA ALA A 57 -4.19 2.74 3.61
C ALA A 57 -3.28 1.58 3.15
N LYS A 58 -2.99 0.61 4.02
CA LYS A 58 -2.08 -0.51 3.73
C LYS A 58 -2.76 -1.88 3.75
N HIS A 59 -4.05 -1.95 4.03
CA HIS A 59 -4.78 -3.23 4.08
C HIS A 59 -5.72 -3.42 2.88
N PRO A 60 -6.05 -4.68 2.52
CA PRO A 60 -6.91 -5.01 1.40
C PRO A 60 -8.30 -4.39 1.50
N LEU A 61 -8.86 -3.98 0.38
CA LEU A 61 -10.23 -3.46 0.27
C LEU A 61 -11.20 -4.65 0.26
N GLY A 62 -11.58 -5.12 1.48
CA GLY A 62 -12.29 -6.36 1.71
C GLY A 62 -13.61 -6.53 0.94
N SER A 63 -14.28 -5.42 0.59
CA SER A 63 -15.49 -5.44 -0.24
C SER A 63 -15.24 -5.93 -1.68
N LEU A 64 -14.00 -5.90 -2.16
CA LEU A 64 -13.59 -6.38 -3.48
C LEU A 64 -12.74 -7.63 -3.42
N VAL A 65 -11.98 -7.80 -2.36
CA VAL A 65 -11.02 -8.89 -2.16
C VAL A 65 -11.20 -9.51 -0.75
N PRO A 66 -12.30 -10.25 -0.53
CA PRO A 66 -12.64 -10.78 0.79
C PRO A 66 -11.60 -11.73 1.37
N HIS A 67 -10.79 -12.38 0.53
CA HIS A 67 -9.70 -13.27 0.96
C HIS A 67 -8.33 -12.57 0.94
N GLY A 68 -8.31 -11.22 0.86
CA GLY A 68 -7.08 -10.43 0.87
C GLY A 68 -6.13 -10.77 -0.28
N VAL A 69 -4.86 -11.04 0.04
CA VAL A 69 -3.82 -11.34 -0.96
C VAL A 69 -4.13 -12.57 -1.82
N LYS A 70 -4.93 -13.50 -1.33
CA LYS A 70 -5.34 -14.69 -2.11
C LYS A 70 -6.22 -14.36 -3.32
N ASP A 71 -6.87 -13.19 -3.31
CA ASP A 71 -7.67 -12.69 -4.43
C ASP A 71 -6.85 -11.89 -5.45
N ALA A 72 -5.55 -11.71 -5.21
CA ALA A 72 -4.67 -10.99 -6.13
C ALA A 72 -4.68 -11.66 -7.51
N THR A 73 -4.65 -10.85 -8.57
CA THR A 73 -4.85 -11.37 -9.92
C THR A 73 -4.06 -10.58 -10.96
N THR A 74 -3.75 -11.22 -12.09
CA THR A 74 -3.26 -10.59 -13.32
C THR A 74 -4.38 -10.40 -14.36
N ASN A 75 -5.61 -10.80 -14.04
CA ASN A 75 -6.74 -10.69 -14.95
C ASN A 75 -7.12 -9.23 -15.20
N ARG A 76 -6.88 -8.76 -16.42
CA ARG A 76 -7.13 -7.37 -16.86
C ARG A 76 -8.57 -6.92 -16.62
N ALA A 77 -9.56 -7.75 -16.94
CA ALA A 77 -10.97 -7.37 -16.81
C ALA A 77 -11.34 -7.17 -15.33
N ARG A 78 -10.88 -8.05 -14.44
CA ARG A 78 -11.09 -7.95 -13.00
C ARG A 78 -10.42 -6.69 -12.42
N ILE A 79 -9.19 -6.39 -12.84
CA ILE A 79 -8.46 -5.17 -12.44
C ILE A 79 -9.23 -3.92 -12.89
N LEU A 80 -9.67 -3.87 -14.13
CA LEU A 80 -10.47 -2.75 -14.63
C LEU A 80 -11.75 -2.55 -13.82
N ALA A 81 -12.49 -3.63 -13.53
CA ALA A 81 -13.70 -3.57 -12.73
C ALA A 81 -13.45 -3.01 -11.32
N TRP A 82 -12.35 -3.42 -10.66
CA TRP A 82 -11.98 -2.93 -9.35
C TRP A 82 -11.72 -1.43 -9.33
N TRP A 83 -10.86 -0.93 -10.23
CA TRP A 83 -10.50 0.49 -10.27
C TRP A 83 -11.57 1.39 -10.91
N THR A 84 -12.52 0.83 -11.65
CA THR A 84 -13.74 1.56 -12.05
C THR A 84 -14.63 1.83 -10.84
N ARG A 85 -14.80 0.87 -9.94
CA ARG A 85 -15.62 1.01 -8.73
C ARG A 85 -14.92 1.83 -7.63
N HIS A 86 -13.60 1.72 -7.53
CA HIS A 86 -12.77 2.37 -6.50
C HIS A 86 -11.54 3.03 -7.12
N PRO A 87 -11.69 4.16 -7.84
CA PRO A 87 -10.61 4.79 -8.62
C PRO A 87 -9.43 5.27 -7.77
N HIS A 88 -9.66 5.54 -6.49
CA HIS A 88 -8.64 5.99 -5.53
C HIS A 88 -7.93 4.85 -4.78
N ALA A 89 -8.37 3.60 -4.96
CA ALA A 89 -7.75 2.46 -4.29
C ALA A 89 -6.24 2.40 -4.58
N ASN A 90 -5.45 2.15 -3.54
CA ASN A 90 -4.02 1.88 -3.67
C ASN A 90 -3.81 0.50 -4.34
N VAL A 91 -2.60 0.29 -4.87
CA VAL A 91 -2.22 -0.98 -5.51
C VAL A 91 -1.38 -1.80 -4.52
N GLY A 92 -1.87 -2.99 -4.18
CA GLY A 92 -1.09 -4.03 -3.52
C GLY A 92 -0.51 -4.99 -4.56
N LEU A 93 0.70 -5.46 -4.31
CA LEU A 93 1.37 -6.48 -5.12
C LEU A 93 1.51 -7.75 -4.29
N ALA A 94 1.14 -8.90 -4.86
CA ALA A 94 1.36 -10.19 -4.20
C ALA A 94 2.82 -10.62 -4.39
N THR A 95 3.51 -10.85 -3.26
CA THR A 95 4.87 -11.41 -3.21
C THR A 95 4.86 -12.93 -3.28
N GLY A 96 6.03 -13.56 -3.44
CA GLY A 96 6.15 -15.02 -3.50
C GLY A 96 5.90 -15.62 -4.90
N TYR A 97 5.62 -14.80 -5.93
CA TYR A 97 5.38 -15.26 -7.30
C TYR A 97 6.47 -14.85 -8.28
N ARG A 98 6.78 -13.56 -8.33
CA ARG A 98 7.76 -12.99 -9.29
C ARG A 98 8.88 -12.25 -8.60
N PHE A 99 8.68 -11.91 -7.36
CA PHE A 99 9.67 -11.24 -6.50
C PHE A 99 9.29 -11.47 -5.04
N ASP A 100 10.26 -11.28 -4.17
CA ASP A 100 10.10 -11.23 -2.73
C ASP A 100 10.50 -9.85 -2.23
N VAL A 101 10.00 -9.50 -1.05
CA VAL A 101 10.34 -8.24 -0.37
C VAL A 101 11.07 -8.58 0.91
N LEU A 102 12.25 -8.02 1.07
CA LEU A 102 12.97 -8.03 2.32
C LEU A 102 12.74 -6.70 3.02
N GLU A 103 12.05 -6.73 4.13
CA GLU A 103 11.84 -5.57 4.99
C GLU A 103 12.94 -5.49 6.05
N VAL A 104 13.49 -4.30 6.23
CA VAL A 104 14.61 -4.05 7.15
C VAL A 104 14.23 -2.89 8.06
N ASP A 105 13.98 -3.20 9.33
CA ASP A 105 13.57 -2.23 10.33
C ASP A 105 14.74 -1.75 11.19
N GLY A 106 14.91 -0.44 11.22
CA GLY A 106 15.83 0.24 12.10
C GLY A 106 17.33 -0.08 11.90
N PRO A 107 18.19 0.46 12.78
CA PRO A 107 19.64 0.27 12.69
C PRO A 107 20.09 -1.19 12.90
N ALA A 108 19.44 -1.92 13.81
CA ALA A 108 19.75 -3.31 14.08
C ALA A 108 19.47 -4.22 12.88
N GLY A 109 18.31 -4.04 12.22
CA GLY A 109 17.98 -4.75 10.98
C GLY A 109 18.95 -4.42 9.86
N THR A 110 19.32 -3.13 9.73
CA THR A 110 20.33 -2.71 8.73
C THR A 110 21.69 -3.37 8.98
N HIS A 111 22.12 -3.49 10.22
CA HIS A 111 23.36 -4.18 10.57
C HIS A 111 23.28 -5.68 10.24
N ALA A 112 22.18 -6.33 10.62
CA ALA A 112 21.97 -7.76 10.39
C ALA A 112 21.99 -8.10 8.88
N ILE A 113 21.27 -7.33 8.04
CA ILE A 113 21.26 -7.61 6.60
C ILE A 113 22.62 -7.38 5.94
N ARG A 114 23.39 -6.38 6.39
CA ARG A 114 24.76 -6.16 5.90
C ARG A 114 25.70 -7.31 6.25
N ALA A 115 25.61 -7.82 7.47
CA ALA A 115 26.38 -8.98 7.92
C ALA A 115 26.03 -10.22 7.08
N LEU A 116 24.74 -10.48 6.87
CA LEU A 116 24.27 -11.59 6.06
C LEU A 116 24.75 -11.47 4.61
N ALA A 117 24.63 -10.28 4.03
CA ALA A 117 25.08 -10.01 2.67
C ALA A 117 26.60 -10.26 2.50
N ALA A 118 27.40 -9.80 3.47
CA ALA A 118 28.85 -10.04 3.47
C ALA A 118 29.18 -11.54 3.61
N GLN A 119 28.48 -12.25 4.49
CA GLN A 119 28.70 -13.68 4.73
C GLN A 119 28.36 -14.55 3.50
N HIS A 120 27.32 -14.18 2.74
CA HIS A 120 26.80 -14.98 1.63
C HIS A 120 27.11 -14.40 0.25
N GLY A 121 27.87 -13.32 0.16
CA GLY A 121 28.20 -12.67 -1.11
C GLY A 121 26.98 -12.09 -1.82
N LEU A 122 25.94 -11.71 -1.06
CA LEU A 122 24.71 -11.17 -1.65
C LEU A 122 24.94 -9.72 -2.10
N THR A 123 24.66 -9.46 -3.37
CA THR A 123 24.64 -8.10 -3.91
C THR A 123 23.18 -7.63 -4.02
N SER A 124 22.87 -6.48 -3.44
CA SER A 124 21.55 -5.86 -3.59
C SER A 124 21.46 -5.25 -5.00
N SER A 125 20.80 -5.94 -5.90
CA SER A 125 20.55 -5.46 -7.28
C SER A 125 19.09 -5.05 -7.53
N GLY A 126 18.24 -5.10 -6.51
CA GLY A 126 16.82 -4.81 -6.59
C GLY A 126 16.47 -3.35 -6.27
N PRO A 127 15.24 -2.93 -6.59
CA PRO A 127 14.72 -1.62 -6.19
C PRO A 127 14.69 -1.48 -4.67
N LEU A 128 15.13 -0.32 -4.17
CA LEU A 128 15.04 0.04 -2.77
C LEU A 128 13.89 1.02 -2.56
N VAL A 129 12.98 0.69 -1.64
CA VAL A 129 11.88 1.57 -1.24
C VAL A 129 12.07 2.00 0.20
N ARG A 130 12.09 3.31 0.46
CA ARG A 130 12.06 3.86 1.81
C ARG A 130 10.60 4.06 2.21
N THR A 131 10.16 3.37 3.26
CA THR A 131 8.82 3.55 3.84
C THR A 131 8.84 4.66 4.89
N GLY A 132 7.73 5.38 5.06
CA GLY A 132 7.62 6.50 6.00
C GLY A 132 7.38 6.09 7.47
N GLY A 133 7.57 4.82 7.83
CA GLY A 133 7.60 4.35 9.21
C GLY A 133 9.03 4.48 9.71
N ALA A 134 9.28 5.49 10.54
CA ALA A 134 10.50 5.60 11.34
C ALA A 134 10.21 5.04 12.71
#